data_dce84043e95a3f3465c8c69f5dc6b387
#
_entry.id   dce84043e95a3f3465c8c69f5dc6b387
#
_cell.length_a   1.000
_cell.length_b   1.000
_cell.length_c   1.000
_cell.angle_alpha   90.00
_cell.angle_beta   90.00
_cell.angle_gamma   90.00
#
_symmetry.space_group_name_H-M   'P 1'
#
loop_
_entity.id
_entity.type
_entity.pdbx_description
1 polymer ?
#
loop_
_entity_poly.entity_id
_entity_poly.type
_entity_poly.pdbx_seq_one_letter_code
_entity_poly.pdbx_strand_id
1 'polypeptide(L)'
;MSSFTFWAFLICSPAISGRIVRHLSNQAIEAQLAKAEALARQRRMVARELHDTAVHATTTIAMRAENARHRPGLDEQTRQDLMMMASAARSATQDLRAILNVLRKDADISTIAPTPSLSAVLQQQVRRLQDNNFAVRCNVIGTEDHIPAPITNAIGRSLGEATSNILRHGDPEREVKLLLNIDEHLVEAVQINAIHPSPSPVVGGFGLIGIQERLEAHGGTLEVVEDSDTWITRMSVPLAREHHVSESGE
;
A
#
# COMPACT_ATOMS: atom_id res chain seq x y z
N MET A 1 12.10 27.79 -64.10
CA MET A 1 11.46 26.65 -63.36
C MET A 1 12.10 26.34 -61.98
N SER A 2 13.15 27.01 -61.57
CA SER A 2 13.91 26.65 -60.33
C SER A 2 13.42 27.33 -59.01
N SER A 3 12.70 28.47 -59.12
CA SER A 3 12.29 29.20 -57.92
C SER A 3 11.09 28.60 -57.17
N PHE A 4 10.12 28.07 -57.91
CA PHE A 4 8.89 27.48 -57.33
C PHE A 4 9.15 26.18 -56.61
N THR A 5 10.03 25.35 -57.11
CA THR A 5 10.41 24.07 -56.46
C THR A 5 11.21 24.27 -55.18
N PHE A 6 12.03 25.30 -55.10
CA PHE A 6 12.78 25.68 -53.92
C PHE A 6 11.87 26.14 -52.77
N TRP A 7 10.89 27.03 -53.09
CA TRP A 7 9.93 27.49 -52.09
C TRP A 7 8.98 26.42 -51.62
N ALA A 8 8.55 25.51 -52.50
CA ALA A 8 7.73 24.36 -52.14
C ALA A 8 8.47 23.43 -51.17
N PHE A 9 9.76 23.17 -51.40
CA PHE A 9 10.59 22.37 -50.50
C PHE A 9 10.78 23.02 -49.14
N LEU A 10 11.00 24.34 -49.09
CA LEU A 10 11.19 25.08 -47.85
C LEU A 10 9.93 25.09 -46.95
N ILE A 11 8.73 25.11 -47.57
CA ILE A 11 7.46 25.12 -46.84
C ILE A 11 7.03 23.71 -46.45
N CYS A 12 7.26 22.70 -47.28
CA CYS A 12 6.83 21.33 -47.01
C CYS A 12 7.78 20.55 -46.08
N SER A 13 9.07 20.91 -46.04
CA SER A 13 10.06 20.21 -45.23
C SER A 13 9.76 20.25 -43.73
N PRO A 14 9.41 21.39 -43.08
CA PRO A 14 9.10 21.41 -41.64
C PRO A 14 7.78 20.69 -41.32
N ALA A 15 6.80 20.68 -42.25
CA ALA A 15 5.56 19.97 -42.04
C ALA A 15 5.72 18.44 -42.11
N ILE A 16 6.59 17.96 -42.99
CA ILE A 16 6.92 16.53 -43.12
C ILE A 16 7.75 16.09 -41.93
N SER A 17 8.77 16.85 -41.55
CA SER A 17 9.60 16.51 -40.35
C SER A 17 8.78 16.54 -39.07
N GLY A 18 7.86 17.51 -38.90
CA GLY A 18 6.97 17.57 -37.74
C GLY A 18 6.01 16.35 -37.66
N ARG A 19 5.54 15.84 -38.81
CA ARG A 19 4.74 14.61 -38.87
C ARG A 19 5.52 13.37 -38.51
N ILE A 20 6.74 13.24 -39.03
CA ILE A 20 7.64 12.12 -38.73
C ILE A 20 7.98 12.07 -37.24
N VAL A 21 8.36 13.23 -36.67
CA VAL A 21 8.67 13.33 -35.23
C VAL A 21 7.47 12.94 -34.37
N ARG A 22 6.27 13.43 -34.68
CA ARG A 22 5.06 13.04 -33.95
C ARG A 22 4.75 11.55 -34.10
N HIS A 23 4.92 11.00 -35.30
CA HIS A 23 4.68 9.57 -35.51
C HIS A 23 5.65 8.70 -34.70
N LEU A 24 6.95 9.04 -34.70
CA LEU A 24 7.96 8.35 -33.91
C LEU A 24 7.71 8.51 -32.40
N SER A 25 7.31 9.70 -31.95
CA SER A 25 6.97 9.94 -30.54
C SER A 25 5.77 9.11 -30.11
N ASN A 26 4.71 9.04 -30.92
CA ASN A 26 3.54 8.23 -30.62
C ASN A 26 3.88 6.73 -30.58
N GLN A 27 4.68 6.24 -31.52
CA GLN A 27 5.15 4.85 -31.50
C GLN A 27 6.00 4.54 -30.26
N ALA A 28 6.85 5.47 -29.84
CA ALA A 28 7.65 5.30 -28.63
C ALA A 28 6.76 5.23 -27.35
N ILE A 29 5.75 6.08 -27.27
CA ILE A 29 4.78 6.09 -26.17
C ILE A 29 3.97 4.78 -26.18
N GLU A 30 3.44 4.36 -27.32
CA GLU A 30 2.71 3.09 -27.44
C GLU A 30 3.57 1.89 -27.07
N ALA A 31 4.84 1.85 -27.50
CA ALA A 31 5.78 0.79 -27.13
C ALA A 31 6.07 0.78 -25.62
N GLN A 32 6.21 1.94 -24.99
CA GLN A 32 6.39 2.04 -23.54
C GLN A 32 5.14 1.56 -22.76
N LEU A 33 3.95 1.94 -23.21
CA LEU A 33 2.69 1.49 -22.62
C LEU A 33 2.54 -0.03 -22.75
N ALA A 34 2.79 -0.58 -23.94
CA ALA A 34 2.72 -2.01 -24.18
C ALA A 34 3.74 -2.80 -23.33
N LYS A 35 4.95 -2.25 -23.12
CA LYS A 35 5.98 -2.83 -22.25
C LYS A 35 5.54 -2.80 -20.77
N ALA A 36 4.97 -1.69 -20.32
CA ALA A 36 4.46 -1.56 -18.95
C ALA A 36 3.32 -2.55 -18.69
N GLU A 37 2.38 -2.69 -19.62
CA GLU A 37 1.29 -3.67 -19.52
C GLU A 37 1.79 -5.12 -19.53
N ALA A 38 2.79 -5.45 -20.38
CA ALA A 38 3.38 -6.78 -20.42
C ALA A 38 4.05 -7.12 -19.08
N LEU A 39 4.79 -6.16 -18.50
CA LEU A 39 5.42 -6.33 -17.19
C LEU A 39 4.38 -6.51 -16.08
N ALA A 40 3.30 -5.72 -16.09
CA ALA A 40 2.22 -5.86 -15.12
C ALA A 40 1.49 -7.21 -15.24
N ARG A 41 1.29 -7.72 -16.48
CA ARG A 41 0.74 -9.06 -16.71
C ARG A 41 1.67 -10.15 -16.19
N GLN A 42 2.97 -10.04 -16.42
CA GLN A 42 3.97 -10.98 -15.92
C GLN A 42 3.99 -11.01 -14.39
N ARG A 43 4.02 -9.86 -13.73
CA ARG A 43 3.96 -9.75 -12.26
C ARG A 43 2.71 -10.41 -11.67
N ARG A 44 1.54 -10.19 -12.29
CA ARG A 44 0.28 -10.85 -11.86
C ARG A 44 0.30 -12.36 -12.05
N MET A 45 0.94 -12.84 -13.09
CA MET A 45 1.11 -14.29 -13.35
C MET A 45 2.00 -14.91 -12.26
N VAL A 46 3.18 -14.35 -12.02
CA VAL A 46 4.14 -14.80 -11.00
C VAL A 46 3.50 -14.76 -9.61
N ALA A 47 2.76 -13.69 -9.28
CA ALA A 47 2.08 -13.59 -8.00
C ALA A 47 1.04 -14.70 -7.80
N ARG A 48 0.30 -15.09 -8.84
CA ARG A 48 -0.66 -16.22 -8.77
C ARG A 48 0.06 -17.55 -8.58
N GLU A 49 1.08 -17.81 -9.37
CA GLU A 49 1.85 -19.05 -9.33
C GLU A 49 2.56 -19.26 -7.97
N LEU A 50 3.13 -18.18 -7.41
CA LEU A 50 3.70 -18.20 -6.06
C LEU A 50 2.63 -18.42 -4.98
N HIS A 51 1.44 -17.81 -5.14
CA HIS A 51 0.34 -18.02 -4.20
C HIS A 51 -0.12 -19.48 -4.19
N ASP A 52 -0.35 -20.04 -5.37
CA ASP A 52 -0.89 -21.39 -5.51
C ASP A 52 0.13 -22.46 -5.10
N THR A 53 1.42 -22.21 -5.32
CA THR A 53 2.46 -23.20 -5.03
C THR A 53 3.05 -23.00 -3.63
N ALA A 54 3.59 -21.83 -3.32
CA ALA A 54 4.38 -21.63 -2.10
C ALA A 54 3.50 -21.43 -0.87
N VAL A 55 2.41 -20.64 -0.97
CA VAL A 55 1.48 -20.43 0.16
C VAL A 55 0.76 -21.74 0.51
N HIS A 56 0.39 -22.52 -0.50
CA HIS A 56 -0.28 -23.82 -0.28
C HIS A 56 0.67 -24.84 0.37
N ALA A 57 1.93 -24.92 -0.10
CA ALA A 57 2.94 -25.80 0.46
C ALA A 57 3.25 -25.48 1.92
N THR A 58 3.52 -24.21 2.24
CA THR A 58 3.83 -23.78 3.62
C THR A 58 2.65 -23.96 4.57
N THR A 59 1.42 -23.70 4.11
CA THR A 59 0.21 -23.96 4.90
C THR A 59 0.04 -25.46 5.19
N THR A 60 0.31 -26.31 4.21
CA THR A 60 0.25 -27.76 4.38
C THR A 60 1.30 -28.27 5.37
N ILE A 61 2.51 -27.72 5.32
CA ILE A 61 3.58 -28.05 6.29
C ILE A 61 3.15 -27.66 7.70
N ALA A 62 2.63 -26.44 7.89
CA ALA A 62 2.15 -25.97 9.19
C ALA A 62 1.05 -26.90 9.76
N MET A 63 0.06 -27.24 8.93
CA MET A 63 -1.03 -28.16 9.34
C MET A 63 -0.50 -29.57 9.69
N ARG A 64 0.40 -30.11 8.91
CA ARG A 64 0.99 -31.44 9.18
C ARG A 64 1.82 -31.46 10.46
N ALA A 65 2.64 -30.45 10.71
CA ALA A 65 3.39 -30.31 11.92
C ALA A 65 2.47 -30.16 13.15
N GLU A 66 1.42 -29.32 13.02
CA GLU A 66 0.42 -29.14 14.06
C GLU A 66 -0.32 -30.45 14.38
N ASN A 67 -0.77 -31.19 13.38
CA ASN A 67 -1.44 -32.49 13.58
C ASN A 67 -0.49 -33.55 14.14
N ALA A 68 0.78 -33.53 13.73
CA ALA A 68 1.78 -34.48 14.21
C ALA A 68 2.09 -34.29 15.70
N ARG A 69 2.18 -33.06 16.22
CA ARG A 69 2.49 -32.77 17.63
C ARG A 69 1.40 -33.26 18.61
N HIS A 70 0.19 -33.50 18.14
CA HIS A 70 -0.91 -34.02 18.96
C HIS A 70 -0.97 -35.55 19.02
N ARG A 71 -0.03 -36.27 18.36
CA ARG A 71 0.00 -37.73 18.42
C ARG A 71 0.43 -38.20 19.79
N PRO A 72 -0.19 -39.26 20.34
CA PRO A 72 0.26 -39.86 21.61
C PRO A 72 1.62 -40.54 21.45
N GLY A 73 2.43 -40.54 22.50
CA GLY A 73 3.71 -41.24 22.54
C GLY A 73 4.91 -40.42 22.03
N LEU A 74 4.75 -39.16 21.72
CA LEU A 74 5.86 -38.27 21.39
C LEU A 74 6.59 -37.82 22.66
N ASP A 75 7.92 -37.81 22.61
CA ASP A 75 8.73 -37.13 23.61
C ASP A 75 8.60 -35.63 23.54
N GLU A 76 8.93 -34.92 24.62
CA GLU A 76 8.74 -33.47 24.72
C GLU A 76 9.61 -32.69 23.73
N GLN A 77 10.83 -33.16 23.44
CA GLN A 77 11.73 -32.53 22.48
C GLN A 77 11.12 -32.57 21.07
N THR A 78 10.63 -33.72 20.61
CA THR A 78 9.97 -33.86 19.31
C THR A 78 8.71 -33.01 19.23
N ARG A 79 7.97 -32.89 20.34
CA ARG A 79 6.78 -32.00 20.39
C ARG A 79 7.12 -30.54 20.21
N GLN A 80 8.21 -30.09 20.84
CA GLN A 80 8.72 -28.72 20.69
C GLN A 80 9.25 -28.46 19.28
N ASP A 81 9.96 -29.40 18.68
CA ASP A 81 10.46 -29.28 17.31
C ASP A 81 9.31 -29.15 16.29
N LEU A 82 8.25 -29.95 16.45
CA LEU A 82 7.06 -29.84 15.60
C LEU A 82 6.34 -28.49 15.77
N MET A 83 6.30 -27.96 17.00
CA MET A 83 5.73 -26.64 17.28
C MET A 83 6.55 -25.53 16.62
N MET A 84 7.88 -25.61 16.68
CA MET A 84 8.77 -24.67 15.99
C MET A 84 8.60 -24.75 14.47
N MET A 85 8.50 -25.95 13.90
CA MET A 85 8.25 -26.14 12.46
C MET A 85 6.91 -25.54 12.02
N ALA A 86 5.83 -25.76 12.79
CA ALA A 86 4.53 -25.20 12.52
C ALA A 86 4.55 -23.66 12.58
N SER A 87 5.26 -23.10 13.56
CA SER A 87 5.45 -21.65 13.71
C SER A 87 6.23 -21.05 12.54
N ALA A 88 7.37 -21.65 12.17
CA ALA A 88 8.19 -21.21 11.04
C ALA A 88 7.42 -21.25 9.71
N ALA A 89 6.65 -22.31 9.47
CA ALA A 89 5.84 -22.43 8.27
C ALA A 89 4.70 -21.39 8.22
N ARG A 90 4.09 -21.04 9.36
CA ARG A 90 3.10 -19.95 9.45
C ARG A 90 3.74 -18.59 9.16
N SER A 91 4.92 -18.32 9.73
CA SER A 91 5.68 -17.10 9.43
C SER A 91 6.00 -16.99 7.96
N ALA A 92 6.58 -18.01 7.34
CA ALA A 92 6.88 -18.03 5.92
C ALA A 92 5.64 -17.80 5.04
N THR A 93 4.47 -18.33 5.46
CA THR A 93 3.20 -18.07 4.78
C THR A 93 2.79 -16.60 4.85
N GLN A 94 3.00 -15.94 5.98
CA GLN A 94 2.71 -14.51 6.15
C GLN A 94 3.64 -13.64 5.32
N ASP A 95 4.95 -13.95 5.32
CA ASP A 95 5.95 -13.24 4.52
C ASP A 95 5.66 -13.36 3.01
N LEU A 96 5.33 -14.57 2.54
CA LEU A 96 4.91 -14.79 1.16
C LEU A 96 3.67 -13.97 0.79
N ARG A 97 2.66 -13.93 1.67
CA ARG A 97 1.45 -13.10 1.45
C ARG A 97 1.77 -11.62 1.40
N ALA A 98 2.69 -11.14 2.22
CA ALA A 98 3.14 -9.75 2.20
C ALA A 98 3.81 -9.39 0.85
N ILE A 99 4.75 -10.24 0.38
CA ILE A 99 5.42 -10.08 -0.93
C ILE A 99 4.39 -10.10 -2.07
N LEU A 100 3.45 -11.05 -2.06
CA LEU A 100 2.40 -11.17 -3.08
C LEU A 100 1.47 -9.95 -3.10
N ASN A 101 1.19 -9.36 -1.94
CA ASN A 101 0.40 -8.12 -1.86
C ASN A 101 1.14 -6.92 -2.47
N VAL A 102 2.47 -6.82 -2.29
CA VAL A 102 3.29 -5.80 -2.96
C VAL A 102 3.24 -6.00 -4.47
N LEU A 103 3.49 -7.21 -4.97
CA LEU A 103 3.47 -7.53 -6.41
C LEU A 103 2.10 -7.28 -7.06
N ARG A 104 1.00 -7.49 -6.33
CA ARG A 104 -0.36 -7.18 -6.79
C ARG A 104 -0.63 -5.68 -6.81
N LYS A 105 -0.23 -4.95 -5.76
CA LYS A 105 -0.47 -3.50 -5.65
C LYS A 105 0.24 -2.71 -6.76
N ASP A 106 1.44 -3.10 -7.15
CA ASP A 106 2.16 -2.50 -8.28
C ASP A 106 1.50 -2.75 -9.64
N ALA A 107 0.68 -3.80 -9.75
CA ALA A 107 -0.04 -4.14 -10.98
C ALA A 107 -1.39 -3.40 -11.13
N ASP A 108 -1.98 -2.93 -10.02
CA ASP A 108 -3.30 -2.26 -9.99
C ASP A 108 -3.22 -0.73 -10.19
N ILE A 109 -2.01 -0.17 -10.38
CA ILE A 109 -1.81 1.27 -10.66
C ILE A 109 -2.41 1.70 -12.01
N SER A 110 -2.83 0.75 -12.86
CA SER A 110 -3.31 1.03 -14.23
C SER A 110 -4.83 1.16 -14.38
N THR A 111 -5.60 1.06 -13.32
CA THR A 111 -7.05 1.35 -13.41
C THR A 111 -7.30 2.79 -12.98
N ILE A 112 -7.72 3.61 -13.93
CA ILE A 112 -8.24 4.99 -13.74
C ILE A 112 -9.62 4.88 -13.04
N ALA A 113 -9.65 4.34 -11.83
CA ALA A 113 -10.77 4.57 -10.93
C ALA A 113 -10.48 5.88 -10.18
N PRO A 114 -11.47 6.75 -9.99
CA PRO A 114 -11.29 7.95 -9.19
C PRO A 114 -10.74 7.55 -7.81
N THR A 115 -9.64 8.21 -7.41
CA THR A 115 -9.04 7.96 -6.09
C THR A 115 -10.10 8.26 -5.03
N PRO A 116 -10.47 7.30 -4.19
CA PRO A 116 -11.44 7.55 -3.13
C PRO A 116 -10.90 8.62 -2.18
N SER A 117 -11.77 9.46 -1.64
CA SER A 117 -11.39 10.45 -0.64
C SER A 117 -10.82 9.78 0.61
N LEU A 118 -9.97 10.48 1.36
CA LEU A 118 -9.42 9.95 2.63
C LEU A 118 -10.53 9.65 3.63
N SER A 119 -11.57 10.49 3.68
CA SER A 119 -12.75 10.24 4.52
C SER A 119 -13.47 8.96 4.12
N ALA A 120 -13.60 8.67 2.83
CA ALA A 120 -14.20 7.42 2.36
C ALA A 120 -13.35 6.19 2.75
N VAL A 121 -12.01 6.30 2.60
CA VAL A 121 -11.08 5.25 3.04
C VAL A 121 -11.17 5.06 4.56
N LEU A 122 -11.17 6.14 5.34
CA LEU A 122 -11.28 6.08 6.79
C LEU A 122 -12.60 5.42 7.22
N GLN A 123 -13.72 5.79 6.61
CA GLN A 123 -15.02 5.16 6.86
C GLN A 123 -15.04 3.66 6.52
N GLN A 124 -14.31 3.25 5.50
CA GLN A 124 -14.14 1.84 5.20
C GLN A 124 -13.36 1.12 6.33
N GLN A 125 -12.32 1.74 6.89
CA GLN A 125 -11.58 1.16 8.01
C GLN A 125 -12.44 1.10 9.28
N VAL A 126 -13.26 2.13 9.55
CA VAL A 126 -14.25 2.12 10.64
C VAL A 126 -15.17 0.90 10.53
N ARG A 127 -15.79 0.71 9.36
CA ARG A 127 -16.67 -0.43 9.13
C ARG A 127 -15.93 -1.76 9.34
N ARG A 128 -14.73 -1.89 8.79
CA ARG A 128 -13.92 -3.10 8.94
C ARG A 128 -13.62 -3.45 10.41
N LEU A 129 -13.36 -2.46 11.26
CA LEU A 129 -13.17 -2.66 12.69
C LEU A 129 -14.49 -3.05 13.39
N GLN A 130 -15.59 -2.35 13.06
CA GLN A 130 -16.92 -2.64 13.62
C GLN A 130 -17.41 -4.04 13.25
N ASP A 131 -17.19 -4.49 12.01
CA ASP A 131 -17.50 -5.85 11.55
C ASP A 131 -16.70 -6.93 12.32
N ASN A 132 -15.60 -6.53 12.97
CA ASN A 132 -14.78 -7.39 13.85
C ASN A 132 -14.98 -7.08 15.34
N ASN A 133 -16.11 -6.52 15.71
CA ASN A 133 -16.57 -6.24 17.08
C ASN A 133 -15.76 -5.20 17.85
N PHE A 134 -15.01 -4.33 17.19
CA PHE A 134 -14.37 -3.19 17.84
C PHE A 134 -15.35 -2.02 17.96
N ALA A 135 -15.39 -1.40 19.13
CA ALA A 135 -15.99 -0.07 19.29
C ALA A 135 -15.05 0.96 18.66
N VAL A 136 -15.57 1.83 17.78
CA VAL A 136 -14.73 2.80 17.05
C VAL A 136 -15.28 4.21 17.21
N ARG A 137 -14.41 5.13 17.65
CA ARG A 137 -14.64 6.57 17.59
C ARG A 137 -13.82 7.16 16.45
N CYS A 138 -14.49 7.80 15.50
CA CYS A 138 -13.85 8.43 14.34
C CYS A 138 -14.11 9.93 14.34
N ASN A 139 -13.07 10.72 14.09
CA ASN A 139 -13.17 12.17 13.91
C ASN A 139 -12.38 12.61 12.67
N VAL A 140 -12.97 13.50 11.87
CA VAL A 140 -12.34 14.10 10.68
C VAL A 140 -12.43 15.61 10.84
N ILE A 141 -11.28 16.28 10.69
CA ILE A 141 -11.16 17.73 10.78
C ILE A 141 -10.50 18.22 9.48
N GLY A 142 -11.07 19.27 8.88
CA GLY A 142 -10.58 19.85 7.63
C GLY A 142 -11.28 19.34 6.37
N THR A 143 -10.81 19.79 5.21
CA THR A 143 -11.37 19.48 3.88
C THR A 143 -10.31 18.84 2.98
N GLU A 144 -10.75 18.00 2.04
CA GLU A 144 -9.85 17.19 1.19
C GLU A 144 -9.60 17.80 -0.20
N ASP A 145 -10.19 18.96 -0.51
CA ASP A 145 -10.28 19.49 -1.88
C ASP A 145 -8.92 19.77 -2.54
N HIS A 146 -7.86 19.86 -1.76
CA HIS A 146 -6.51 20.21 -2.22
C HIS A 146 -5.44 19.14 -1.95
N ILE A 147 -5.86 17.92 -1.57
CA ILE A 147 -4.91 16.83 -1.32
C ILE A 147 -4.54 16.16 -2.65
N PRO A 148 -3.26 16.13 -3.04
CA PRO A 148 -2.83 15.41 -4.22
C PRO A 148 -3.15 13.90 -4.15
N ALA A 149 -3.63 13.31 -5.25
CA ALA A 149 -3.97 11.89 -5.33
C ALA A 149 -2.86 10.94 -4.86
N PRO A 150 -1.56 11.17 -5.10
CA PRO A 150 -0.48 10.35 -4.55
C PRO A 150 -0.46 10.33 -3.02
N ILE A 151 -0.70 11.48 -2.36
CA ILE A 151 -0.74 11.59 -0.90
C ILE A 151 -1.98 10.89 -0.34
N THR A 152 -3.15 11.11 -0.98
CA THR A 152 -4.39 10.38 -0.64
C THR A 152 -4.18 8.86 -0.68
N ASN A 153 -3.52 8.36 -1.72
CA ASN A 153 -3.20 6.94 -1.86
C ASN A 153 -2.20 6.45 -0.79
N ALA A 154 -1.16 7.24 -0.49
CA ALA A 154 -0.15 6.88 0.50
C ALA A 154 -0.77 6.76 1.90
N ILE A 155 -1.49 7.79 2.36
CA ILE A 155 -2.18 7.79 3.66
C ILE A 155 -3.26 6.70 3.70
N GLY A 156 -4.09 6.58 2.67
CA GLY A 156 -5.17 5.60 2.63
C GLY A 156 -4.69 4.15 2.75
N ARG A 157 -3.60 3.79 2.05
CA ARG A 157 -2.99 2.46 2.16
C ARG A 157 -2.35 2.24 3.54
N SER A 158 -1.73 3.26 4.10
CA SER A 158 -1.12 3.22 5.42
C SER A 158 -2.17 3.04 6.53
N LEU A 159 -3.32 3.72 6.43
CA LEU A 159 -4.48 3.50 7.29
C LEU A 159 -4.97 2.05 7.24
N GLY A 160 -5.07 1.46 6.05
CA GLY A 160 -5.49 0.07 5.87
C GLY A 160 -4.54 -0.94 6.50
N GLU A 161 -3.23 -0.72 6.43
CA GLU A 161 -2.21 -1.56 7.06
C GLU A 161 -2.23 -1.42 8.59
N ALA A 162 -2.29 -0.19 9.11
CA ALA A 162 -2.39 0.07 10.54
C ALA A 162 -3.68 -0.51 11.13
N THR A 163 -4.82 -0.43 10.42
CA THR A 163 -6.07 -1.12 10.78
C THR A 163 -5.89 -2.65 10.82
N SER A 164 -5.12 -3.21 9.90
CA SER A 164 -4.82 -4.65 9.91
C SER A 164 -3.99 -5.05 11.14
N ASN A 165 -3.15 -4.15 11.64
CA ASN A 165 -2.40 -4.36 12.88
C ASN A 165 -3.34 -4.31 14.09
N ILE A 166 -4.28 -3.37 14.13
CA ILE A 166 -5.31 -3.33 15.18
C ILE A 166 -6.12 -4.64 15.23
N LEU A 167 -6.56 -5.15 14.07
CA LEU A 167 -7.31 -6.41 14.01
C LEU A 167 -6.53 -7.64 14.48
N ARG A 168 -5.19 -7.60 14.40
CA ARG A 168 -4.33 -8.71 14.84
C ARG A 168 -3.92 -8.62 16.30
N HIS A 169 -3.73 -7.42 16.81
CA HIS A 169 -3.05 -7.17 18.09
C HIS A 169 -3.86 -6.34 19.07
N GLY A 170 -4.92 -5.68 18.59
CA GLY A 170 -5.77 -4.83 19.41
C GLY A 170 -6.71 -5.62 20.31
N ASP A 171 -7.13 -4.99 21.40
CA ASP A 171 -8.13 -5.50 22.32
C ASP A 171 -9.54 -5.06 21.86
N PRO A 172 -10.42 -5.99 21.42
CA PRO A 172 -11.76 -5.62 20.96
C PRO A 172 -12.70 -5.14 22.08
N GLU A 173 -12.36 -5.35 23.35
CA GLU A 173 -13.14 -4.84 24.48
C GLU A 173 -12.88 -3.34 24.73
N ARG A 174 -11.88 -2.77 24.09
CA ARG A 174 -11.48 -1.36 24.24
C ARG A 174 -11.78 -0.56 22.97
N GLU A 175 -12.15 0.72 23.16
CA GLU A 175 -12.47 1.61 22.05
C GLU A 175 -11.23 1.95 21.23
N VAL A 176 -11.34 1.82 19.88
CA VAL A 176 -10.36 2.30 18.91
C VAL A 176 -10.70 3.74 18.52
N LYS A 177 -9.69 4.63 18.50
CA LYS A 177 -9.88 6.01 18.04
C LYS A 177 -9.14 6.20 16.71
N LEU A 178 -9.87 6.74 15.74
CA LEU A 178 -9.35 7.10 14.42
C LEU A 178 -9.54 8.61 14.24
N LEU A 179 -8.45 9.31 13.97
CA LEU A 179 -8.46 10.76 13.75
C LEU A 179 -7.83 11.04 12.39
N LEU A 180 -8.44 11.92 11.63
CA LEU A 180 -7.90 12.48 10.41
C LEU A 180 -7.95 13.99 10.51
N ASN A 181 -6.80 14.63 10.48
CA ASN A 181 -6.66 16.07 10.49
C ASN A 181 -6.04 16.53 9.18
N ILE A 182 -6.68 17.46 8.51
CA ILE A 182 -6.27 17.99 7.23
C ILE A 182 -6.25 19.50 7.35
N ASP A 183 -5.08 20.07 7.23
CA ASP A 183 -4.91 21.52 7.13
C ASP A 183 -4.23 21.90 5.80
N GLU A 184 -3.95 23.19 5.59
CA GLU A 184 -3.32 23.68 4.34
C GLU A 184 -1.89 23.17 4.13
N HIS A 185 -1.24 22.61 5.15
CA HIS A 185 0.17 22.27 5.13
C HIS A 185 0.45 20.80 5.41
N LEU A 186 -0.51 20.09 6.01
CA LEU A 186 -0.30 18.76 6.54
C LEU A 186 -1.57 17.91 6.47
N VAL A 187 -1.40 16.65 6.10
CA VAL A 187 -2.38 15.61 6.35
C VAL A 187 -1.84 14.72 7.45
N GLU A 188 -2.59 14.58 8.52
CA GLU A 188 -2.25 13.73 9.65
C GLU A 188 -3.35 12.72 9.91
N ALA A 189 -2.98 11.45 10.01
CA ALA A 189 -3.88 10.37 10.41
C ALA A 189 -3.34 9.68 11.66
N VAL A 190 -4.17 9.54 12.68
CA VAL A 190 -3.80 8.92 13.95
C VAL A 190 -4.73 7.77 14.25
N GLN A 191 -4.17 6.62 14.61
CA GLN A 191 -4.92 5.48 15.14
C GLN A 191 -4.43 5.15 16.54
N ILE A 192 -5.36 4.98 17.47
CA ILE A 192 -5.09 4.66 18.87
C ILE A 192 -5.92 3.44 19.23
N ASN A 193 -5.26 2.41 19.73
CA ASN A 193 -5.92 1.20 20.21
C ASN A 193 -5.25 0.67 21.49
N ALA A 194 -5.98 -0.08 22.27
CA ALA A 194 -5.40 -0.89 23.32
C ALA A 194 -4.79 -2.17 22.75
N ILE A 195 -3.71 -2.64 23.38
CA ILE A 195 -3.02 -3.90 23.03
C ILE A 195 -3.71 -5.04 23.78
N HIS A 196 -3.98 -6.15 23.11
CA HIS A 196 -4.56 -7.33 23.76
C HIS A 196 -3.62 -7.86 24.86
N PRO A 197 -4.12 -8.18 26.07
CA PRO A 197 -3.30 -8.61 27.21
C PRO A 197 -2.48 -9.89 26.98
N SER A 198 -2.87 -10.69 26.00
CA SER A 198 -2.12 -11.87 25.54
C SER A 198 -1.76 -11.70 24.07
N PRO A 199 -0.74 -10.92 23.75
CA PRO A 199 -0.37 -10.68 22.36
C PRO A 199 0.07 -12.01 21.74
N SER A 200 -0.47 -12.30 20.54
CA SER A 200 0.13 -13.34 19.69
C SER A 200 1.60 -13.00 19.47
N PRO A 201 2.51 -13.99 19.51
CA PRO A 201 3.93 -13.73 19.32
C PRO A 201 4.12 -12.91 18.05
N VAL A 202 4.72 -11.73 18.22
CA VAL A 202 4.95 -10.76 17.15
C VAL A 202 5.95 -11.37 16.17
N VAL A 203 5.43 -11.91 15.07
CA VAL A 203 6.25 -12.27 13.91
C VAL A 203 5.87 -11.31 12.80
N GLY A 204 6.75 -10.35 12.50
CA GLY A 204 6.72 -9.59 11.28
C GLY A 204 6.50 -8.08 11.40
N GLY A 205 7.58 -7.32 11.64
CA GLY A 205 7.62 -5.85 11.59
C GLY A 205 7.54 -5.22 10.19
N PHE A 206 7.27 -5.98 9.14
CA PHE A 206 7.24 -5.49 7.76
C PHE A 206 6.08 -4.51 7.46
N GLY A 207 4.98 -4.58 8.20
CA GLY A 207 3.84 -3.68 8.03
C GLY A 207 4.20 -2.22 8.34
N LEU A 208 4.90 -1.96 9.44
CA LEU A 208 5.33 -0.61 9.83
C LEU A 208 6.41 -0.07 8.88
N ILE A 209 7.37 -0.92 8.46
CA ILE A 209 8.37 -0.55 7.46
C ILE A 209 7.70 -0.12 6.15
N GLY A 210 6.73 -0.88 5.66
CA GLY A 210 6.00 -0.52 4.44
C GLY A 210 5.12 0.73 4.57
N ILE A 211 4.65 1.08 5.78
CA ILE A 211 4.00 2.37 6.06
C ILE A 211 5.05 3.48 6.00
N GLN A 212 6.16 3.32 6.70
CA GLN A 212 7.24 4.32 6.78
C GLN A 212 7.77 4.67 5.39
N GLU A 213 8.23 3.68 4.61
CA GLU A 213 8.74 3.87 3.24
C GLU A 213 7.74 4.60 2.34
N ARG A 214 6.45 4.28 2.47
CA ARG A 214 5.39 4.91 1.66
C ARG A 214 5.16 6.37 2.02
N LEU A 215 5.23 6.73 3.29
CA LEU A 215 5.09 8.11 3.75
C LEU A 215 6.34 8.92 3.40
N GLU A 216 7.54 8.37 3.62
CA GLU A 216 8.83 8.99 3.29
C GLU A 216 8.95 9.33 1.80
N ALA A 217 8.41 8.51 0.91
CA ALA A 217 8.36 8.79 -0.54
C ALA A 217 7.62 10.10 -0.88
N HIS A 218 6.85 10.64 0.05
CA HIS A 218 6.12 11.91 -0.08
C HIS A 218 6.57 12.96 0.97
N GLY A 219 7.75 12.76 1.56
CA GLY A 219 8.29 13.64 2.61
C GLY A 219 7.55 13.54 3.95
N GLY A 220 6.76 12.50 4.13
CA GLY A 220 6.00 12.23 5.36
C GLY A 220 6.79 11.45 6.39
N THR A 221 6.18 11.25 7.56
CA THR A 221 6.75 10.53 8.70
C THR A 221 5.76 9.56 9.31
N LEU A 222 6.29 8.48 9.88
CA LEU A 222 5.58 7.54 10.74
C LEU A 222 6.12 7.68 12.17
N GLU A 223 5.24 7.88 13.12
CA GLU A 223 5.55 7.82 14.54
C GLU A 223 4.71 6.70 15.17
N VAL A 224 5.38 5.82 15.91
CA VAL A 224 4.72 4.73 16.65
C VAL A 224 5.11 4.84 18.10
N VAL A 225 4.11 4.91 18.97
CA VAL A 225 4.29 4.98 20.42
C VAL A 225 3.56 3.81 21.06
N GLU A 226 4.27 3.07 21.89
CA GLU A 226 3.72 2.04 22.77
C GLU A 226 3.84 2.54 24.20
N ASP A 227 2.72 2.71 24.87
CA ASP A 227 2.66 3.14 26.28
C ASP A 227 1.74 2.20 27.05
N SER A 228 2.36 1.39 27.91
CA SER A 228 1.70 0.40 28.78
C SER A 228 0.81 -0.58 28.00
N ASP A 229 -0.48 -0.26 27.85
CA ASP A 229 -1.47 -1.08 27.16
C ASP A 229 -2.01 -0.39 25.88
N THR A 230 -1.43 0.72 25.49
CA THR A 230 -1.93 1.56 24.38
C THR A 230 -0.90 1.64 23.27
N TRP A 231 -1.37 1.45 22.05
CA TRP A 231 -0.60 1.61 20.82
C TRP A 231 -1.11 2.79 20.03
N ILE A 232 -0.22 3.69 19.65
CA ILE A 232 -0.51 4.88 18.84
C ILE A 232 0.29 4.81 17.55
N THR A 233 -0.39 4.90 16.43
CA THR A 233 0.24 5.05 15.11
C THR A 233 -0.14 6.41 14.54
N ARG A 234 0.84 7.29 14.35
CA ARG A 234 0.69 8.61 13.75
C ARG A 234 1.38 8.64 12.41
N MET A 235 0.66 9.03 11.39
CA MET A 235 1.09 9.13 10.00
C MET A 235 0.89 10.55 9.54
N SER A 236 1.93 11.23 9.07
CA SER A 236 1.85 12.61 8.60
C SER A 236 2.55 12.78 7.27
N VAL A 237 1.95 13.59 6.37
CA VAL A 237 2.53 13.94 5.07
C VAL A 237 2.33 15.42 4.84
N PRO A 238 3.41 16.20 4.58
CA PRO A 238 3.31 17.61 4.28
C PRO A 238 2.63 17.82 2.92
N LEU A 239 1.79 18.85 2.84
CA LEU A 239 1.23 19.36 1.59
C LEU A 239 2.12 20.48 1.08
N ALA A 240 2.78 20.27 -0.08
CA ALA A 240 3.56 21.32 -0.71
C ALA A 240 2.62 22.44 -1.18
N ARG A 241 2.93 23.68 -0.84
CA ARG A 241 2.27 24.84 -1.48
C ARG A 241 2.66 24.83 -2.96
N GLU A 242 1.69 24.76 -3.86
CA GLU A 242 1.91 25.27 -5.20
C GLU A 242 2.23 26.75 -5.07
N HIS A 243 3.49 27.13 -5.28
CA HIS A 243 3.85 28.53 -5.49
C HIS A 243 3.16 28.95 -6.80
N HIS A 244 1.99 29.56 -6.69
CA HIS A 244 1.53 30.48 -7.71
C HIS A 244 2.56 31.61 -7.77
N VAL A 245 3.51 31.48 -8.68
CA VAL A 245 4.27 32.62 -9.16
C VAL A 245 3.27 33.48 -9.89
N SER A 246 2.70 34.45 -9.18
CA SER A 246 2.05 35.58 -9.81
C SER A 246 3.15 36.34 -10.55
N GLU A 247 3.28 36.10 -11.85
CA GLU A 247 3.89 37.05 -12.77
C GLU A 247 3.04 38.33 -12.75
N SER A 248 3.32 39.19 -11.80
CA SER A 248 2.97 40.60 -11.91
C SER A 248 3.96 41.20 -12.93
N GLY A 249 3.49 41.22 -14.20
CA GLY A 249 4.16 42.01 -15.22
C GLY A 249 4.13 43.50 -14.89
N GLU A 250 5.28 44.14 -14.99
CA GLU A 250 5.45 45.53 -15.38
C GLU A 250 5.90 45.58 -16.84
#